data_f080e1f760d39c60f160fb7b0dc22c10
#
_entry.id   f080e1f760d39c60f160fb7b0dc22c10
#
_cell.length_a   1.000
_cell.length_b   1.000
_cell.length_c   1.000
_cell.angle_alpha   90.00
_cell.angle_beta   90.00
_cell.angle_gamma   90.00
#
_symmetry.space_group_name_H-M   'P 1'
#
loop_
_entity.id
_entity.type
_entity.pdbx_description
1 polymer ?
#
loop_
_entity_poly.entity_id
_entity_poly.type
_entity_poly.pdbx_seq_one_letter_code
_entity_poly.pdbx_strand_id
1 'polypeptide(L)'
;MILTDHYTGSPVCAPSRSILLTGLHSGNNPIRGNDEWKERGNVWSFEAMFENPELEGQRPLPDSIITVADILRSKGYKTGMFGKWGLGAPNSNSIPNNKGFDFFYGYNCQRQAHTFYPTHLWKNKERHILDNKIVNKGKLPIGLDPYNEESFQPKQ
;
A
#
# COMPACT_ATOMS: atom_id res chain seq x y z
N MET A 1 -27.72 3.13 -0.86
CA MET A 1 -27.55 1.93 -1.71
C MET A 1 -26.99 0.81 -0.83
N ILE A 2 -27.59 -0.38 -0.88
CA ILE A 2 -27.13 -1.55 -0.17
C ILE A 2 -26.67 -2.56 -1.22
N LEU A 3 -25.42 -3.02 -1.13
CA LEU A 3 -24.87 -4.07 -1.96
C LEU A 3 -24.93 -5.37 -1.17
N THR A 4 -25.76 -6.30 -1.59
CA THR A 4 -25.95 -7.60 -0.91
C THR A 4 -24.98 -8.67 -1.42
N ASP A 5 -24.47 -8.47 -2.64
CA ASP A 5 -23.56 -9.40 -3.31
C ASP A 5 -22.40 -8.60 -3.90
N HIS A 6 -21.25 -8.64 -3.24
CA HIS A 6 -20.03 -7.98 -3.69
C HIS A 6 -18.86 -8.95 -3.63
N TYR A 7 -18.35 -9.33 -4.79
CA TYR A 7 -17.26 -10.28 -4.93
C TYR A 7 -15.96 -9.57 -5.30
N THR A 8 -14.87 -9.97 -4.65
CA THR A 8 -13.54 -9.51 -5.05
C THR A 8 -13.03 -10.26 -6.27
N GLY A 9 -12.30 -9.59 -7.14
CA GLY A 9 -11.72 -10.20 -8.34
C GLY A 9 -10.46 -11.05 -8.09
N SER A 10 -9.92 -11.04 -6.84
CA SER A 10 -8.77 -11.84 -6.44
C SER A 10 -8.76 -12.03 -4.93
N PRO A 11 -8.27 -13.18 -4.40
CA PRO A 11 -8.09 -13.38 -2.97
C PRO A 11 -6.84 -12.68 -2.41
N VAL A 12 -5.97 -12.12 -3.28
CA VAL A 12 -4.71 -11.47 -2.90
C VAL A 12 -4.86 -9.95 -2.94
N CYS A 13 -4.25 -9.26 -1.96
CA CYS A 13 -4.47 -7.84 -1.67
C CYS A 13 -4.21 -6.91 -2.87
N ALA A 14 -3.00 -6.88 -3.43
CA ALA A 14 -2.65 -5.93 -4.50
C ALA A 14 -3.43 -6.20 -5.80
N PRO A 15 -3.57 -7.44 -6.29
CA PRO A 15 -4.43 -7.73 -7.42
C PRO A 15 -5.89 -7.33 -7.20
N SER A 16 -6.47 -7.64 -6.03
CA SER A 16 -7.84 -7.26 -5.70
C SER A 16 -8.06 -5.74 -5.73
N ARG A 17 -7.12 -4.99 -5.14
CA ARG A 17 -7.14 -3.51 -5.15
C ARG A 17 -7.01 -2.95 -6.54
N SER A 18 -6.10 -3.51 -7.34
CA SER A 18 -5.92 -3.11 -8.73
C SER A 18 -7.20 -3.35 -9.54
N ILE A 19 -7.82 -4.52 -9.42
CA ILE A 19 -9.09 -4.86 -10.08
C ILE A 19 -10.19 -3.86 -9.69
N LEU A 20 -10.34 -3.59 -8.39
CA LEU A 20 -11.35 -2.64 -7.89
C LEU A 20 -11.16 -1.24 -8.45
N LEU A 21 -9.92 -0.75 -8.48
CA LEU A 21 -9.62 0.62 -8.91
C LEU A 21 -9.64 0.81 -10.43
N THR A 22 -9.32 -0.24 -11.20
CA THR A 22 -9.17 -0.13 -12.65
C THR A 22 -10.34 -0.72 -13.43
N GLY A 23 -11.17 -1.55 -12.80
CA GLY A 23 -12.21 -2.33 -13.48
C GLY A 23 -11.67 -3.45 -14.38
N LEU A 24 -10.35 -3.68 -14.40
CA LEU A 24 -9.74 -4.71 -15.23
C LEU A 24 -9.87 -6.08 -14.59
N HIS A 25 -10.47 -7.03 -15.32
CA HIS A 25 -10.53 -8.42 -14.88
C HIS A 25 -9.13 -9.01 -14.67
N SER A 26 -9.00 -10.00 -13.77
CA SER A 26 -7.73 -10.64 -13.42
C SER A 26 -6.89 -11.12 -14.62
N GLY A 27 -7.52 -11.50 -15.73
CA GLY A 27 -6.84 -11.85 -16.98
C GLY A 27 -6.07 -10.70 -17.63
N ASN A 28 -6.56 -9.47 -17.50
CA ASN A 28 -6.01 -8.26 -18.11
C ASN A 28 -5.35 -7.29 -17.12
N ASN A 29 -5.40 -7.64 -15.82
CA ASN A 29 -4.82 -6.80 -14.78
C ASN A 29 -3.29 -6.96 -14.75
N PRO A 30 -2.49 -5.88 -14.75
CA PRO A 30 -1.04 -5.97 -14.70
C PRO A 30 -0.49 -6.45 -13.35
N ILE A 31 -1.27 -6.27 -12.27
CA ILE A 31 -0.85 -6.68 -10.93
C ILE A 31 -1.36 -8.10 -10.65
N ARG A 32 -0.42 -9.05 -10.55
CA ARG A 32 -0.72 -10.48 -10.41
C ARG A 32 -0.51 -11.02 -9.00
N GLY A 33 0.24 -10.31 -8.17
CA GLY A 33 0.59 -10.72 -6.81
C GLY A 33 0.94 -9.52 -5.93
N ASN A 34 1.34 -9.80 -4.69
CA ASN A 34 1.87 -8.81 -3.75
C ASN A 34 3.39 -8.63 -3.91
N ASP A 35 3.85 -8.59 -5.15
CA ASP A 35 5.29 -8.55 -5.43
C ASP A 35 5.89 -7.22 -4.98
N GLU A 36 6.89 -7.29 -4.10
CA GLU A 36 7.73 -6.14 -3.75
C GLU A 36 8.51 -5.69 -5.00
N TRP A 37 8.76 -4.40 -5.11
CA TRP A 37 9.52 -3.84 -6.23
C TRP A 37 11.03 -4.04 -6.01
N LYS A 38 11.46 -5.29 -6.10
CA LYS A 38 12.80 -5.79 -5.76
C LYS A 38 13.93 -5.14 -6.57
N GLU A 39 13.64 -4.59 -7.75
CA GLU A 39 14.62 -3.89 -8.56
C GLU A 39 15.14 -2.60 -7.91
N ARG A 40 14.46 -2.10 -6.89
CA ARG A 40 14.91 -0.95 -6.09
C ARG A 40 15.96 -1.30 -5.03
N GLY A 41 16.19 -2.59 -4.75
CA GLY A 41 17.21 -3.03 -3.81
C GLY A 41 16.69 -3.97 -2.72
N ASN A 42 17.13 -3.77 -1.49
CA ASN A 42 16.80 -4.64 -0.36
C ASN A 42 15.39 -4.40 0.21
N VAL A 43 14.38 -4.57 -0.63
CA VAL A 43 12.96 -4.33 -0.30
C VAL A 43 12.40 -5.30 0.76
N TRP A 44 13.14 -6.37 1.09
CA TRP A 44 12.72 -7.33 2.10
C TRP A 44 13.20 -7.00 3.52
N SER A 45 14.08 -6.00 3.66
CA SER A 45 14.53 -5.51 4.97
C SER A 45 13.67 -4.36 5.43
N PHE A 46 13.03 -4.50 6.58
CA PHE A 46 12.31 -3.40 7.21
C PHE A 46 13.26 -2.27 7.62
N GLU A 47 14.47 -2.61 8.08
CA GLU A 47 15.50 -1.63 8.44
C GLU A 47 15.88 -0.77 7.23
N ALA A 48 16.15 -1.41 6.07
CA ALA A 48 16.45 -0.70 4.83
C ALA A 48 15.28 0.19 4.38
N MET A 49 14.03 -0.26 4.54
CA MET A 49 12.84 0.54 4.25
C MET A 49 12.71 1.77 5.15
N PHE A 50 13.12 1.69 6.42
CA PHE A 50 13.09 2.85 7.31
C PHE A 50 14.14 3.89 6.94
N GLU A 51 15.33 3.43 6.55
CA GLU A 51 16.40 4.30 6.09
C GLU A 51 16.12 4.90 4.71
N ASN A 52 15.61 4.09 3.78
CA ASN A 52 15.27 4.51 2.43
C ASN A 52 13.79 4.26 2.13
N PRO A 53 12.94 5.30 2.17
CA PRO A 53 11.51 5.19 1.85
C PRO A 53 11.18 4.63 0.47
N GLU A 54 12.09 4.76 -0.49
CA GLU A 54 11.87 4.26 -1.86
C GLU A 54 11.80 2.74 -1.96
N LEU A 55 12.31 2.04 -0.95
CA LEU A 55 12.22 0.58 -0.87
C LEU A 55 10.86 0.10 -0.38
N GLU A 56 10.01 1.01 0.09
CA GLU A 56 8.70 0.68 0.67
C GLU A 56 7.61 0.60 -0.39
N GLY A 57 7.12 -0.58 -0.67
CA GLY A 57 5.93 -0.77 -1.50
C GLY A 57 6.12 -1.75 -2.65
N GLN A 58 5.00 -2.05 -3.25
CA GLN A 58 4.89 -3.01 -4.32
C GLN A 58 5.22 -2.37 -5.68
N ARG A 59 5.29 -3.24 -6.67
CA ARG A 59 5.44 -2.86 -8.08
C ARG A 59 4.34 -1.89 -8.52
N PRO A 60 4.67 -0.81 -9.25
CA PRO A 60 3.71 0.20 -9.65
C PRO A 60 2.74 -0.31 -10.72
N LEU A 61 1.55 0.30 -10.77
CA LEU A 61 0.70 0.26 -11.95
C LEU A 61 1.40 0.96 -13.12
N PRO A 62 1.26 0.45 -14.34
CA PRO A 62 1.68 1.17 -15.54
C PRO A 62 1.05 2.56 -15.64
N ASP A 63 1.77 3.50 -16.23
CA ASP A 63 1.31 4.90 -16.36
C ASP A 63 0.01 5.02 -17.18
N SER A 64 -0.14 4.15 -18.18
CA SER A 64 -1.33 4.10 -19.04
C SER A 64 -2.61 3.66 -18.33
N ILE A 65 -2.51 3.10 -17.12
CA ILE A 65 -3.67 2.63 -16.36
C ILE A 65 -4.36 3.81 -15.67
N ILE A 66 -5.61 4.00 -16.03
CA ILE A 66 -6.53 4.98 -15.44
C ILE A 66 -7.33 4.30 -14.33
N THR A 67 -7.49 4.96 -13.20
CA THR A 67 -8.28 4.47 -12.06
C THR A 67 -9.66 5.13 -12.03
N VAL A 68 -10.58 4.53 -11.28
CA VAL A 68 -11.89 5.16 -10.99
C VAL A 68 -11.73 6.52 -10.31
N ALA A 69 -10.68 6.71 -9.50
CA ALA A 69 -10.40 7.98 -8.85
C ALA A 69 -9.97 9.06 -9.87
N ASP A 70 -9.18 8.72 -10.89
CA ASP A 70 -8.84 9.64 -11.99
C ASP A 70 -10.09 10.11 -12.72
N ILE A 71 -11.01 9.17 -13.01
CA ILE A 71 -12.28 9.49 -13.68
C ILE A 71 -13.14 10.41 -12.82
N LEU A 72 -13.32 10.09 -11.55
CA LEU A 72 -14.13 10.89 -10.63
C LEU A 72 -13.53 12.29 -10.45
N ARG A 73 -12.22 12.40 -10.26
CA ARG A 73 -11.52 13.67 -10.14
C ARG A 73 -11.70 14.52 -11.41
N SER A 74 -11.64 13.91 -12.60
CA SER A 74 -11.89 14.62 -13.86
C SER A 74 -13.31 15.20 -13.99
N LYS A 75 -14.26 14.66 -13.20
CA LYS A 75 -15.64 15.14 -13.10
C LYS A 75 -15.88 16.11 -11.92
N GLY A 76 -14.79 16.57 -11.28
CA GLY A 76 -14.87 17.55 -10.19
C GLY A 76 -15.12 16.97 -8.80
N TYR A 77 -15.11 15.64 -8.64
CA TYR A 77 -15.19 15.02 -7.31
C TYR A 77 -13.91 15.23 -6.53
N LYS A 78 -14.05 15.42 -5.23
CA LYS A 78 -12.93 15.30 -4.28
C LYS A 78 -12.74 13.84 -3.92
N THR A 79 -11.50 13.38 -4.02
CA THR A 79 -11.16 11.96 -3.88
C THR A 79 -10.22 11.73 -2.72
N GLY A 80 -10.54 10.77 -1.87
CA GLY A 80 -9.72 10.41 -0.72
C GLY A 80 -9.58 8.89 -0.60
N MET A 81 -8.39 8.46 -0.20
CA MET A 81 -8.12 7.06 0.06
C MET A 81 -7.52 6.86 1.45
N PHE A 82 -8.03 5.86 2.16
CA PHE A 82 -7.55 5.45 3.48
C PHE A 82 -7.27 3.95 3.48
N GLY A 83 -6.18 3.55 4.14
CA GLY A 83 -5.79 2.14 4.27
C GLY A 83 -4.62 1.75 3.38
N LYS A 84 -4.59 0.48 2.92
CA LYS A 84 -3.48 -0.04 2.13
C LYS A 84 -3.53 0.44 0.67
N TRP A 85 -2.41 0.93 0.14
CA TRP A 85 -2.23 1.16 -1.30
C TRP A 85 -1.74 -0.11 -2.01
N GLY A 86 -0.46 -0.42 -1.94
CA GLY A 86 0.13 -1.64 -2.48
C GLY A 86 0.20 -1.73 -4.01
N LEU A 87 0.10 -0.59 -4.70
CA LEU A 87 0.10 -0.50 -6.17
C LEU A 87 1.15 0.49 -6.68
N GLY A 88 2.18 0.74 -5.90
CA GLY A 88 3.31 1.60 -6.23
C GLY A 88 4.05 2.10 -5.01
N ALA A 89 5.38 2.02 -5.06
CA ALA A 89 6.25 2.52 -4.00
C ALA A 89 6.34 4.06 -4.03
N PRO A 90 6.79 4.71 -2.95
CA PRO A 90 7.07 6.14 -2.92
C PRO A 90 7.96 6.57 -4.10
N ASN A 91 7.78 7.79 -4.56
CA ASN A 91 8.48 8.35 -5.73
C ASN A 91 8.29 7.57 -7.04
N SER A 92 7.25 6.73 -7.13
CA SER A 92 6.80 6.16 -8.39
C SER A 92 5.65 6.97 -8.99
N ASN A 93 5.39 6.77 -10.27
CA ASN A 93 4.22 7.37 -10.93
C ASN A 93 2.88 6.80 -10.43
N SER A 94 2.93 5.73 -9.63
CA SER A 94 1.76 5.02 -9.15
C SER A 94 1.54 5.16 -7.63
N ILE A 95 1.91 6.28 -7.05
CA ILE A 95 1.42 6.63 -5.70
C ILE A 95 -0.04 7.07 -5.77
N PRO A 96 -0.82 6.98 -4.68
CA PRO A 96 -2.25 7.33 -4.69
C PRO A 96 -2.53 8.70 -5.30
N ASN A 97 -1.74 9.73 -4.95
CA ASN A 97 -1.93 11.09 -5.44
C ASN A 97 -1.71 11.25 -6.96
N ASN A 98 -0.92 10.37 -7.57
CA ASN A 98 -0.72 10.34 -9.01
C ASN A 98 -1.75 9.47 -9.74
N LYS A 99 -2.58 8.73 -9.00
CA LYS A 99 -3.66 7.85 -9.48
C LYS A 99 -5.05 8.34 -9.05
N GLY A 100 -5.22 9.65 -9.08
CA GLY A 100 -6.52 10.30 -8.97
C GLY A 100 -6.99 10.63 -7.56
N PHE A 101 -6.23 10.35 -6.51
CA PHE A 101 -6.61 10.69 -5.15
C PHE A 101 -6.03 12.05 -4.72
N ASP A 102 -6.90 12.99 -4.35
CA ASP A 102 -6.50 14.30 -3.80
C ASP A 102 -5.88 14.14 -2.41
N PHE A 103 -6.32 13.15 -1.65
CA PHE A 103 -5.82 12.85 -0.32
C PHE A 103 -5.58 11.35 -0.12
N PHE A 104 -4.47 11.02 0.51
CA PHE A 104 -4.14 9.66 0.93
C PHE A 104 -3.66 9.63 2.38
N TYR A 105 -4.16 8.65 3.15
CA TYR A 105 -3.61 8.33 4.46
C TYR A 105 -3.64 6.83 4.71
N GLY A 106 -2.45 6.22 4.85
CA GLY A 106 -2.37 4.77 5.06
C GLY A 106 -1.01 4.16 4.76
N TYR A 107 -1.02 2.91 4.36
CA TYR A 107 0.17 2.12 4.07
C TYR A 107 0.49 2.12 2.57
N ASN A 108 1.71 2.46 2.19
CA ASN A 108 2.17 2.20 0.82
C ASN A 108 2.47 0.72 0.58
N CYS A 109 3.02 0.04 1.59
CA CYS A 109 3.46 -1.34 1.51
C CYS A 109 2.43 -2.32 2.08
N GLN A 110 2.10 -3.38 1.32
CA GLN A 110 1.21 -4.45 1.80
C GLN A 110 1.81 -5.17 3.01
N ARG A 111 3.11 -5.47 2.95
CA ARG A 111 3.83 -6.19 4.00
C ARG A 111 3.86 -5.40 5.31
N GLN A 112 4.12 -4.09 5.25
CA GLN A 112 4.11 -3.23 6.42
C GLN A 112 2.71 -3.20 7.07
N ALA A 113 1.65 -3.23 6.27
CA ALA A 113 0.29 -3.27 6.81
C ALA A 113 -0.03 -4.55 7.59
N HIS A 114 0.71 -5.64 7.37
CA HIS A 114 0.52 -6.89 8.10
C HIS A 114 1.19 -6.87 9.47
N THR A 115 1.95 -5.85 9.80
CA THR A 115 2.55 -5.69 11.14
C THR A 115 1.53 -5.16 12.16
N PHE A 116 0.42 -4.60 11.72
CA PHE A 116 -0.65 -3.97 12.51
C PHE A 116 -0.23 -2.72 13.30
N TYR A 117 1.02 -2.65 13.74
CA TYR A 117 1.58 -1.54 14.52
C TYR A 117 2.80 -0.95 13.80
N PRO A 118 2.61 -0.27 12.65
CA PRO A 118 3.69 0.29 11.88
C PRO A 118 4.36 1.47 12.61
N THR A 119 5.60 1.73 12.30
CA THR A 119 6.31 2.91 12.80
C THR A 119 5.82 4.21 12.16
N HIS A 120 5.19 4.11 11.00
CA HIS A 120 4.66 5.24 10.26
C HIS A 120 3.53 4.83 9.33
N LEU A 121 2.73 5.82 8.96
CA LEU A 121 1.82 5.80 7.83
C LEU A 121 2.25 6.86 6.82
N TRP A 122 1.67 6.83 5.65
CA TRP A 122 1.86 7.85 4.64
C TRP A 122 0.68 8.82 4.64
N LYS A 123 0.99 10.12 4.71
CA LYS A 123 0.05 11.20 4.47
C LYS A 123 0.43 11.85 3.15
N ASN A 124 -0.29 11.54 2.12
CA ASN A 124 0.06 11.89 0.75
C ASN A 124 1.47 11.36 0.37
N LYS A 125 2.44 12.26 0.22
CA LYS A 125 3.82 11.95 -0.19
C LYS A 125 4.80 11.90 0.98
N GLU A 126 4.33 12.08 2.20
CA GLU A 126 5.18 12.21 3.39
C GLU A 126 4.88 11.12 4.42
N ARG A 127 5.91 10.65 5.09
CA ARG A 127 5.76 9.75 6.24
C ARG A 127 5.21 10.51 7.43
N HIS A 128 4.13 10.03 8.00
CA HIS A 128 3.61 10.42 9.29
C HIS A 128 4.10 9.41 10.32
N ILE A 129 5.12 9.80 11.09
CA ILE A 129 5.73 8.95 12.12
C ILE A 129 4.74 8.73 13.27
N LEU A 130 4.62 7.49 13.70
CA LEU A 130 3.80 7.07 14.83
C LEU A 130 4.70 6.75 16.04
N ASP A 131 4.12 6.75 17.21
CA ASP A 131 4.81 6.43 18.47
C ASP A 131 5.07 4.92 18.69
N ASN A 132 4.87 4.10 17.67
CA ASN A 132 5.12 2.67 17.75
C ASN A 132 6.63 2.40 17.66
N LYS A 133 7.13 1.53 18.56
CA LYS A 133 8.55 1.18 18.62
C LYS A 133 8.84 -0.07 17.82
N ILE A 134 9.91 -0.06 17.06
CA ILE A 134 10.49 -1.29 16.49
C ILE A 134 11.20 -2.03 17.61
N VAL A 135 10.80 -3.24 17.88
CA VAL A 135 11.41 -4.06 18.92
C VAL A 135 12.43 -5.02 18.32
N ASN A 136 12.23 -5.47 17.10
CA ASN A 136 13.15 -6.34 16.40
C ASN A 136 13.60 -5.70 15.07
N LYS A 137 14.89 -5.34 14.96
CA LYS A 137 15.48 -4.66 13.80
C LYS A 137 16.09 -5.65 12.78
N GLY A 138 16.09 -6.95 13.06
CA GLY A 138 16.70 -7.95 12.20
C GLY A 138 15.88 -8.27 10.93
N LYS A 139 16.46 -9.10 10.06
CA LYS A 139 15.74 -9.70 8.95
C LYS A 139 14.69 -10.66 9.50
N LEU A 140 13.45 -10.42 9.21
CA LEU A 140 12.36 -11.29 9.60
C LEU A 140 11.99 -12.24 8.46
N PRO A 141 11.65 -13.49 8.77
CA PRO A 141 11.00 -14.35 7.81
C PRO A 141 9.72 -13.72 7.25
N ILE A 142 9.39 -14.06 6.03
CA ILE A 142 8.16 -13.58 5.38
C ILE A 142 6.95 -13.91 6.27
N GLY A 143 6.14 -12.91 6.55
CA GLY A 143 4.91 -13.04 7.32
C GLY A 143 5.07 -12.87 8.84
N LEU A 144 6.29 -12.64 9.34
CA LEU A 144 6.47 -12.29 10.74
C LEU A 144 6.55 -10.77 10.93
N ASP A 145 6.02 -10.34 12.06
CA ASP A 145 6.00 -8.95 12.49
C ASP A 145 7.39 -8.51 12.98
N PRO A 146 7.92 -7.36 12.54
CA PRO A 146 9.12 -6.75 13.11
C PRO A 146 8.92 -6.26 14.55
N TYR A 147 7.68 -6.26 15.02
CA TYR A 147 7.28 -5.87 16.37
C TYR A 147 7.11 -7.14 17.19
N ASN A 148 7.54 -7.13 18.44
CA ASN A 148 7.27 -8.24 19.34
C ASN A 148 5.83 -8.14 19.90
N GLU A 149 5.39 -9.18 20.64
CA GLU A 149 4.07 -9.22 21.26
C GLU A 149 3.83 -8.06 22.25
N GLU A 150 4.89 -7.52 22.85
CA GLU A 150 4.80 -6.37 23.76
C GLU A 150 4.45 -5.07 23.04
N SER A 151 4.76 -4.96 21.73
CA SER A 151 4.37 -3.81 20.92
C SER A 151 2.88 -3.79 20.58
N PHE A 152 2.17 -4.91 20.78
CA PHE A 152 0.72 -5.02 20.62
C PHE A 152 -0.06 -4.49 21.84
N GLN A 153 0.60 -4.03 22.89
CA GLN A 153 -0.11 -3.42 24.00
C GLN A 153 -0.64 -2.04 23.58
N PRO A 154 -1.97 -1.84 23.53
CA PRO A 154 -2.51 -0.51 23.33
C PRO A 154 -2.01 0.37 24.46
N LYS A 155 -1.49 1.54 24.13
CA LYS A 155 -1.21 2.55 25.17
C LYS A 155 -2.54 2.87 25.86
N GLN A 156 -2.64 2.57 27.16
CA GLN A 156 -3.75 2.99 28.02
C GLN A 156 -3.73 4.50 28.18
#